data_bd9e89895f1c98e0e039f1c33b3baaf2
#
_entry.id   bd9e89895f1c98e0e039f1c33b3baaf2
#
_cell.length_a   1.000
_cell.length_b   1.000
_cell.length_c   1.000
_cell.angle_alpha   90.00
_cell.angle_beta   90.00
_cell.angle_gamma   90.00
#
_symmetry.space_group_name_H-M   'P 1'
#
loop_
_entity.id
_entity.type
_entity.pdbx_description
1 polymer ?
#
loop_
_entity_poly.entity_id
_entity_poly.type
_entity_poly.pdbx_seq_one_letter_code
_entity_poly.pdbx_strand_id
1 'polypeptide(L)'
;MSENEEATQTTIFGIQIPTITFEKKIRFIVIIIGLIGIIVNTATGFSLPKYNIDCVEDLTFNATSKVNEFLRNSPKFSIFIKSLTSILFDGYIIYAFIGWILYSKNFRFIITFILNIIVYQIIKQFWEIRTPSDYYWNEKHFPSIFVNYNSTTKTFYACELAILITAAFEWKRLGNNIFFWIGIVLYFIEGYIMIAFRAHFIIDIFSPGFLGHYLFVLVEYYLQKILKNENIDIDNLKKMKISV
;
A
#
# COMPACT_ATOMS: atom_id res chain seq x y z
N MET A 1 -25.43 11.80 34.14
CA MET A 1 -24.03 11.81 34.60
C MET A 1 -23.17 11.57 33.37
N SER A 2 -22.61 12.63 32.80
CA SER A 2 -21.65 12.54 31.70
C SER A 2 -20.27 12.44 32.33
N GLU A 3 -19.68 11.27 32.31
CA GLU A 3 -18.25 11.10 32.58
C GLU A 3 -17.45 11.79 31.46
N ASN A 4 -16.98 12.99 31.75
CA ASN A 4 -15.90 13.61 30.99
C ASN A 4 -14.63 12.80 31.28
N GLU A 5 -14.26 11.85 30.41
CA GLU A 5 -12.90 11.31 30.37
C GLU A 5 -11.96 12.46 30.00
N GLU A 6 -11.41 13.15 30.98
CA GLU A 6 -10.26 14.03 30.81
C GLU A 6 -9.09 13.17 30.28
N ALA A 7 -8.79 13.36 29.02
CA ALA A 7 -7.64 12.74 28.40
C ALA A 7 -6.37 13.26 29.05
N THR A 8 -5.77 12.47 29.93
CA THR A 8 -4.49 12.76 30.58
C THR A 8 -3.41 12.85 29.50
N GLN A 9 -2.98 14.06 29.15
CA GLN A 9 -1.89 14.29 28.21
C GLN A 9 -0.55 14.00 28.90
N THR A 10 0.17 13.01 28.43
CA THR A 10 1.52 12.70 28.92
C THR A 10 2.53 13.43 28.04
N THR A 11 3.30 14.35 28.64
CA THR A 11 4.35 15.08 27.93
C THR A 11 5.70 14.40 28.22
N ILE A 12 6.37 13.90 27.20
CA ILE A 12 7.74 13.37 27.31
C ILE A 12 8.64 14.22 26.41
N PHE A 13 9.67 14.82 26.96
CA PHE A 13 10.62 15.73 26.27
C PHE A 13 9.96 16.91 25.53
N GLY A 14 8.88 17.47 26.07
CA GLY A 14 8.16 18.60 25.45
C GLY A 14 7.28 18.23 24.26
N ILE A 15 7.22 16.96 23.89
CA ILE A 15 6.33 16.43 22.82
C ILE A 15 5.06 15.93 23.46
N GLN A 16 3.92 16.47 23.06
CA GLN A 16 2.60 15.96 23.47
C GLN A 16 2.32 14.62 22.80
N ILE A 17 2.35 13.54 23.57
CA ILE A 17 1.98 12.22 23.07
C ILE A 17 0.46 12.09 23.17
N PRO A 18 -0.25 11.88 22.04
CA PRO A 18 -1.70 11.68 22.08
C PRO A 18 -2.04 10.40 22.86
N THR A 19 -2.95 10.50 23.83
CA THR A 19 -3.47 9.35 24.58
C THR A 19 -4.04 8.31 23.61
N ILE A 20 -3.61 7.05 23.78
CA ILE A 20 -4.10 5.94 22.96
C ILE A 20 -5.51 5.57 23.45
N THR A 21 -6.52 6.10 22.78
CA THR A 21 -7.94 5.77 23.03
C THR A 21 -8.24 4.31 22.65
N PHE A 22 -9.34 3.76 23.18
CA PHE A 22 -9.80 2.41 22.84
C PHE A 22 -9.89 2.16 21.32
N GLU A 23 -10.35 3.15 20.57
CA GLU A 23 -10.42 3.11 19.11
C GLU A 23 -9.04 2.94 18.46
N LYS A 24 -8.01 3.61 18.98
CA LYS A 24 -6.63 3.45 18.49
C LYS A 24 -6.06 2.07 18.78
N LYS A 25 -6.43 1.45 19.92
CA LYS A 25 -6.05 0.06 20.23
C LYS A 25 -6.67 -0.92 19.24
N ILE A 26 -7.95 -0.76 18.87
CA ILE A 26 -8.62 -1.58 17.85
C ILE A 26 -7.90 -1.44 16.51
N ARG A 27 -7.53 -0.25 16.09
CA ARG A 27 -6.77 -0.03 14.85
C ARG A 27 -5.45 -0.78 14.84
N PHE A 28 -4.74 -0.79 15.97
CA PHE A 28 -3.49 -1.54 16.12
C PHE A 28 -3.70 -3.06 15.96
N ILE A 29 -4.75 -3.59 16.55
CA ILE A 29 -5.13 -5.01 16.43
C ILE A 29 -5.47 -5.37 14.97
N VAL A 30 -6.24 -4.52 14.28
CA VAL A 30 -6.59 -4.71 12.86
C VAL A 30 -5.34 -4.76 11.97
N ILE A 31 -4.34 -3.91 12.25
CA ILE A 31 -3.06 -3.94 11.53
C ILE A 31 -2.34 -5.26 11.75
N ILE A 32 -2.21 -5.71 13.00
CA ILE A 32 -1.53 -6.99 13.32
C ILE A 32 -2.21 -8.14 12.58
N ILE A 33 -3.54 -8.21 12.64
CA ILE A 33 -4.31 -9.24 11.92
C ILE A 33 -4.08 -9.14 10.40
N GLY A 34 -4.07 -7.93 9.84
CA GLY A 34 -3.79 -7.70 8.43
C GLY A 34 -2.38 -8.14 8.02
N LEU A 35 -1.36 -7.81 8.83
CA LEU A 35 0.03 -8.24 8.60
C LEU A 35 0.19 -9.77 8.67
N ILE A 36 -0.45 -10.42 9.65
CA ILE A 36 -0.48 -11.88 9.74
C ILE A 36 -1.13 -12.47 8.49
N GLY A 37 -2.24 -11.92 8.02
CA GLY A 37 -2.92 -12.34 6.80
C GLY A 37 -2.03 -12.23 5.55
N ILE A 38 -1.24 -11.17 5.42
CA ILE A 38 -0.28 -10.97 4.33
C ILE A 38 0.84 -12.01 4.41
N ILE A 39 1.42 -12.24 5.60
CA ILE A 39 2.48 -13.23 5.80
C ILE A 39 1.97 -14.65 5.47
N VAL A 40 0.79 -15.01 5.95
CA VAL A 40 0.18 -16.32 5.64
C VAL A 40 -0.07 -16.46 4.15
N ASN A 41 -0.61 -15.43 3.48
CA ASN A 41 -0.87 -15.45 2.05
C ASN A 41 0.42 -15.56 1.21
N THR A 42 1.50 -14.90 1.61
CA THR A 42 2.82 -15.05 0.97
C THR A 42 3.44 -16.42 1.20
N ALA A 43 3.24 -17.02 2.37
CA ALA A 43 3.77 -18.34 2.73
C ALA A 43 3.01 -19.49 2.07
N THR A 44 1.70 -19.38 1.87
CA THR A 44 0.85 -20.48 1.37
C THR A 44 0.75 -20.56 -0.16
N GLY A 45 1.27 -19.57 -0.89
CA GLY A 45 1.38 -19.50 -2.36
C GLY A 45 0.40 -20.39 -3.13
N PHE A 46 -0.86 -19.98 -3.28
CA PHE A 46 -1.82 -20.71 -4.10
C PHE A 46 -1.33 -20.77 -5.55
N SER A 47 -0.86 -21.95 -5.98
CA SER A 47 -0.42 -22.19 -7.36
C SER A 47 -1.61 -22.67 -8.19
N LEU A 48 -2.18 -21.81 -8.98
CA LEU A 48 -3.08 -22.21 -10.05
C LEU A 48 -2.30 -22.65 -11.31
N PRO A 49 -2.90 -23.48 -12.20
CA PRO A 49 -2.24 -23.90 -13.42
C PRO A 49 -1.85 -22.70 -14.28
N LYS A 50 -0.57 -22.65 -14.65
CA LYS A 50 0.06 -21.52 -15.34
C LYS A 50 -0.26 -21.57 -16.84
N TYR A 51 -0.90 -20.55 -17.37
CA TYR A 51 -0.97 -20.31 -18.80
C TYR A 51 0.36 -19.68 -19.25
N ASN A 52 1.02 -20.34 -20.21
CA ASN A 52 2.25 -19.84 -20.83
C ASN A 52 1.89 -18.81 -21.90
N ILE A 53 2.00 -17.54 -21.60
CA ILE A 53 2.03 -16.47 -22.61
C ILE A 53 3.51 -16.18 -22.88
N ASP A 54 4.00 -16.56 -24.05
CA ASP A 54 5.44 -16.60 -24.32
C ASP A 54 6.05 -15.27 -24.75
N CYS A 55 5.28 -14.23 -25.11
CA CYS A 55 5.85 -12.98 -25.61
C CYS A 55 4.99 -11.77 -25.24
N VAL A 56 5.44 -10.98 -24.28
CA VAL A 56 5.02 -9.59 -24.11
C VAL A 56 6.25 -8.72 -24.38
N GLU A 57 6.25 -7.97 -25.50
CA GLU A 57 7.26 -6.96 -25.74
C GLU A 57 6.92 -5.68 -24.98
N ASP A 58 7.88 -5.21 -24.20
CA ASP A 58 7.79 -3.94 -23.51
C ASP A 58 8.93 -3.02 -23.98
N LEU A 59 8.56 -1.96 -24.69
CA LEU A 59 9.51 -0.98 -25.23
C LEU A 59 10.36 -0.31 -24.14
N THR A 60 9.87 -0.24 -22.91
CA THR A 60 10.64 0.31 -21.79
C THR A 60 11.85 -0.56 -21.43
N PHE A 61 11.81 -1.84 -21.77
CA PHE A 61 12.95 -2.73 -21.61
C PHE A 61 14.10 -2.34 -22.52
N ASN A 62 13.83 -1.92 -23.74
CA ASN A 62 14.87 -1.40 -24.63
C ASN A 62 15.47 -0.10 -24.08
N ALA A 63 14.63 0.81 -23.58
CA ALA A 63 15.08 2.07 -23.00
C ALA A 63 15.93 1.89 -21.73
N THR A 64 15.68 0.83 -20.95
CA THR A 64 16.42 0.53 -19.71
C THR A 64 17.48 -0.56 -19.87
N SER A 65 17.79 -1.02 -21.10
CA SER A 65 18.69 -2.14 -21.35
C SER A 65 20.10 -1.92 -20.78
N LYS A 66 20.69 -0.75 -21.00
CA LYS A 66 22.02 -0.40 -20.45
C LYS A 66 22.05 -0.40 -18.92
N VAL A 67 20.96 0.06 -18.29
CA VAL A 67 20.83 0.06 -16.81
C VAL A 67 20.70 -1.36 -16.31
N ASN A 68 19.89 -2.20 -16.95
CA ASN A 68 19.74 -3.60 -16.60
C ASN A 68 21.09 -4.35 -16.73
N GLU A 69 21.80 -4.16 -17.84
CA GLU A 69 23.13 -4.74 -18.05
C GLU A 69 24.13 -4.30 -16.96
N PHE A 70 24.18 -3.02 -16.65
CA PHE A 70 25.02 -2.48 -15.57
C PHE A 70 24.68 -3.12 -14.22
N LEU A 71 23.39 -3.24 -13.88
CA LEU A 71 22.93 -3.84 -12.63
C LEU A 71 23.32 -5.32 -12.55
N ARG A 72 23.18 -6.07 -13.64
CA ARG A 72 23.59 -7.48 -13.71
C ARG A 72 25.10 -7.67 -13.55
N ASN A 73 25.89 -6.77 -14.15
CA ASN A 73 27.35 -6.80 -14.08
C ASN A 73 27.90 -6.26 -12.74
N SER A 74 27.05 -5.63 -11.91
CA SER A 74 27.42 -5.02 -10.63
C SER A 74 26.58 -5.55 -9.46
N PRO A 75 26.71 -6.83 -9.07
CA PRO A 75 25.81 -7.46 -8.10
C PRO A 75 25.78 -6.78 -6.74
N LYS A 76 26.92 -6.26 -6.24
CA LYS A 76 26.96 -5.51 -4.97
C LYS A 76 26.11 -4.23 -5.03
N PHE A 77 26.20 -3.51 -6.14
CA PHE A 77 25.40 -2.29 -6.34
C PHE A 77 23.92 -2.63 -6.51
N SER A 78 23.59 -3.71 -7.20
CA SER A 78 22.22 -4.20 -7.33
C SER A 78 21.59 -4.55 -5.98
N ILE A 79 22.33 -5.25 -5.11
CA ILE A 79 21.89 -5.57 -3.75
C ILE A 79 21.66 -4.28 -2.96
N PHE A 80 22.60 -3.33 -3.06
CA PHE A 80 22.47 -2.03 -2.38
C PHE A 80 21.21 -1.28 -2.81
N ILE A 81 20.96 -1.16 -4.11
CA ILE A 81 19.77 -0.45 -4.64
C ILE A 81 18.47 -1.15 -4.20
N LYS A 82 18.37 -2.47 -4.36
CA LYS A 82 17.19 -3.24 -3.91
C LYS A 82 16.95 -3.08 -2.42
N SER A 83 18.00 -3.15 -1.61
CA SER A 83 17.88 -2.99 -0.16
C SER A 83 17.46 -1.56 0.24
N LEU A 84 18.05 -0.56 -0.40
CA LEU A 84 17.72 0.84 -0.14
C LEU A 84 16.25 1.14 -0.47
N THR A 85 15.77 0.72 -1.63
CA THR A 85 14.38 0.96 -2.04
C THR A 85 13.40 0.19 -1.17
N SER A 86 13.71 -1.06 -0.79
CA SER A 86 12.89 -1.84 0.16
C SER A 86 12.74 -1.11 1.50
N ILE A 87 13.84 -0.61 2.06
CA ILE A 87 13.82 0.10 3.34
C ILE A 87 13.01 1.40 3.24
N LEU A 88 13.20 2.16 2.16
CA LEU A 88 12.47 3.41 1.95
C LEU A 88 10.98 3.15 1.76
N PHE A 89 10.63 2.13 0.98
CA PHE A 89 9.27 1.72 0.71
C PHE A 89 8.57 1.26 1.99
N ASP A 90 9.13 0.26 2.67
CA ASP A 90 8.56 -0.30 3.91
C ASP A 90 8.46 0.79 4.99
N GLY A 91 9.50 1.60 5.15
CA GLY A 91 9.51 2.71 6.10
C GLY A 91 8.42 3.73 5.82
N TYR A 92 8.19 4.07 4.54
CA TYR A 92 7.13 5.00 4.15
C TYR A 92 5.73 4.43 4.45
N ILE A 93 5.49 3.15 4.14
CA ILE A 93 4.21 2.49 4.42
C ILE A 93 3.96 2.37 5.93
N ILE A 94 4.96 1.94 6.70
CA ILE A 94 4.87 1.88 8.16
C ILE A 94 4.55 3.26 8.74
N TYR A 95 5.21 4.30 8.24
CA TYR A 95 4.94 5.67 8.67
C TYR A 95 3.52 6.13 8.33
N ALA A 96 2.99 5.73 7.17
CA ALA A 96 1.60 6.00 6.80
C ALA A 96 0.60 5.27 7.74
N PHE A 97 0.90 4.05 8.16
CA PHE A 97 0.09 3.34 9.17
C PHE A 97 0.12 4.07 10.51
N ILE A 98 1.29 4.53 10.96
CA ILE A 98 1.42 5.32 12.18
C ILE A 98 0.60 6.61 12.07
N GLY A 99 0.72 7.34 10.95
CA GLY A 99 -0.06 8.54 10.69
C GLY A 99 -1.57 8.28 10.72
N TRP A 100 -2.01 7.19 10.10
CA TRP A 100 -3.41 6.78 10.14
C TRP A 100 -3.89 6.46 11.56
N ILE A 101 -3.12 5.71 12.37
CA ILE A 101 -3.49 5.38 13.76
C ILE A 101 -3.63 6.64 14.61
N LEU A 102 -2.68 7.57 14.46
CA LEU A 102 -2.57 8.73 15.34
C LEU A 102 -3.53 9.87 14.95
N TYR A 103 -3.72 10.10 13.66
CA TYR A 103 -4.34 11.32 13.15
C TYR A 103 -5.62 11.10 12.34
N SER A 104 -5.82 9.92 11.73
CA SER A 104 -7.00 9.68 10.91
C SER A 104 -8.23 9.45 11.78
N LYS A 105 -9.38 10.01 11.35
CA LYS A 105 -10.68 9.86 12.02
C LYS A 105 -11.54 8.74 11.43
N ASN A 106 -11.07 8.08 10.36
CA ASN A 106 -11.86 7.06 9.66
C ASN A 106 -11.00 5.86 9.25
N PHE A 107 -11.65 4.83 8.73
CA PHE A 107 -11.02 3.59 8.29
C PHE A 107 -10.66 3.57 6.79
N ARG A 108 -10.73 4.71 6.10
CA ARG A 108 -10.50 4.81 4.66
C ARG A 108 -9.20 4.14 4.22
N PHE A 109 -8.08 4.49 4.86
CA PHE A 109 -6.77 3.96 4.51
C PHE A 109 -6.71 2.44 4.57
N ILE A 110 -7.13 1.85 5.69
CA ILE A 110 -7.07 0.40 5.89
C ILE A 110 -8.04 -0.35 4.97
N ILE A 111 -9.23 0.19 4.71
CA ILE A 111 -10.19 -0.41 3.79
C ILE A 111 -9.60 -0.40 2.37
N THR A 112 -9.03 0.73 1.92
CA THR A 112 -8.41 0.82 0.60
C THR A 112 -7.19 -0.10 0.49
N PHE A 113 -6.38 -0.19 1.54
CA PHE A 113 -5.24 -1.11 1.61
C PHE A 113 -5.69 -2.57 1.42
N ILE A 114 -6.70 -3.01 2.16
CA ILE A 114 -7.25 -4.37 2.05
C ILE A 114 -7.84 -4.61 0.65
N LEU A 115 -8.58 -3.63 0.10
CA LEU A 115 -9.15 -3.74 -1.24
C LEU A 115 -8.07 -3.88 -2.32
N ASN A 116 -6.94 -3.17 -2.22
CA ASN A 116 -5.83 -3.34 -3.16
C ASN A 116 -5.28 -4.77 -3.13
N ILE A 117 -5.15 -5.38 -1.94
CA ILE A 117 -4.73 -6.77 -1.81
C ILE A 117 -5.76 -7.73 -2.43
N ILE A 118 -7.05 -7.52 -2.16
CA ILE A 118 -8.12 -8.35 -2.73
C ILE A 118 -8.12 -8.25 -4.26
N VAL A 119 -8.02 -7.04 -4.80
CA VAL A 119 -7.96 -6.81 -6.25
C VAL A 119 -6.74 -7.50 -6.86
N TYR A 120 -5.57 -7.39 -6.23
CA TYR A 120 -4.37 -8.11 -6.66
C TYR A 120 -4.60 -9.63 -6.68
N GLN A 121 -5.19 -10.20 -5.63
CA GLN A 121 -5.46 -11.64 -5.57
C GLN A 121 -6.47 -12.09 -6.65
N ILE A 122 -7.49 -11.30 -6.91
CA ILE A 122 -8.47 -11.56 -7.98
C ILE A 122 -7.76 -11.53 -9.34
N ILE A 123 -6.99 -10.48 -9.61
CA ILE A 123 -6.27 -10.34 -10.88
C ILE A 123 -5.30 -11.50 -11.08
N LYS A 124 -4.58 -11.90 -10.02
CA LYS A 124 -3.64 -13.02 -10.04
C LYS A 124 -4.29 -14.34 -10.41
N GLN A 125 -5.58 -14.56 -10.09
CA GLN A 125 -6.32 -15.77 -10.47
C GLN A 125 -6.53 -15.88 -11.98
N PHE A 126 -6.70 -14.74 -12.66
CA PHE A 126 -7.08 -14.69 -14.08
C PHE A 126 -5.91 -14.31 -14.99
N TRP A 127 -4.86 -13.70 -14.46
CA TRP A 127 -3.82 -13.09 -15.27
C TRP A 127 -2.44 -13.23 -14.63
N GLU A 128 -1.66 -14.16 -15.14
CA GLU A 128 -0.28 -14.36 -14.72
C GLU A 128 0.63 -14.41 -15.95
N ILE A 129 1.62 -13.54 -16.00
CA ILE A 129 2.58 -13.40 -17.09
C ILE A 129 3.95 -13.87 -16.58
N ARG A 130 4.69 -14.60 -17.39
CA ARG A 130 6.09 -14.96 -17.07
C ARG A 130 6.96 -13.73 -17.03
N THR A 131 7.90 -13.72 -16.09
CA THR A 131 8.96 -12.71 -16.07
C THR A 131 9.84 -12.86 -17.31
N PRO A 132 10.41 -11.75 -17.84
CA PRO A 132 11.36 -11.78 -18.93
C PRO A 132 12.58 -12.67 -18.65
N SER A 133 13.25 -13.15 -19.69
CA SER A 133 14.43 -14.03 -19.57
C SER A 133 15.62 -13.36 -18.87
N ASP A 134 15.68 -12.03 -18.92
CA ASP A 134 16.70 -11.19 -18.28
C ASP A 134 16.24 -10.64 -16.90
N TYR A 135 15.25 -11.27 -16.29
CA TYR A 135 14.78 -11.01 -14.95
C TYR A 135 15.88 -11.18 -13.90
N TYR A 136 16.08 -10.16 -13.05
CA TYR A 136 17.16 -10.10 -12.08
C TYR A 136 16.68 -9.62 -10.70
N TRP A 137 15.41 -9.85 -10.35
CA TRP A 137 14.81 -9.37 -9.11
C TRP A 137 15.02 -10.30 -7.92
N ASN A 138 15.19 -11.60 -8.14
CA ASN A 138 15.26 -12.66 -7.14
C ASN A 138 16.63 -12.85 -6.47
N GLU A 139 17.61 -12.01 -6.79
CA GLU A 139 18.92 -12.02 -6.14
C GLU A 139 18.86 -11.59 -4.67
N LYS A 140 19.95 -11.79 -3.92
CA LYS A 140 20.07 -11.36 -2.52
C LYS A 140 19.69 -9.88 -2.35
N HIS A 141 18.93 -9.60 -1.30
CA HIS A 141 18.41 -8.27 -0.98
C HIS A 141 18.13 -8.16 0.52
N PHE A 142 17.82 -6.96 1.00
CA PHE A 142 17.27 -6.76 2.33
C PHE A 142 15.82 -7.29 2.36
N PRO A 143 15.42 -8.06 3.41
CA PRO A 143 14.05 -8.55 3.51
C PRO A 143 13.07 -7.37 3.59
N SER A 144 12.03 -7.39 2.75
CA SER A 144 10.93 -6.44 2.76
C SER A 144 9.65 -7.09 3.26
N ILE A 145 8.81 -6.30 3.93
CA ILE A 145 7.50 -6.73 4.42
C ILE A 145 6.48 -6.73 3.28
N PHE A 146 6.57 -5.75 2.39
CA PHE A 146 5.56 -5.51 1.36
C PHE A 146 6.01 -5.91 -0.05
N VAL A 147 7.31 -5.90 -0.33
CA VAL A 147 7.85 -6.24 -1.67
C VAL A 147 8.18 -7.72 -1.75
N ASN A 148 7.58 -8.43 -2.71
CA ASN A 148 7.85 -9.85 -2.95
C ASN A 148 8.91 -10.04 -4.03
N TYR A 149 10.10 -10.47 -3.61
CA TYR A 149 11.24 -10.76 -4.51
C TYR A 149 11.21 -12.17 -5.12
N ASN A 150 10.46 -13.10 -4.56
CA ASN A 150 10.50 -14.51 -4.93
C ASN A 150 9.51 -14.90 -6.03
N SER A 151 8.71 -13.96 -6.53
CA SER A 151 7.72 -14.25 -7.56
C SER A 151 8.39 -14.39 -8.93
N THR A 152 8.22 -15.54 -9.58
CA THR A 152 8.68 -15.84 -10.94
C THR A 152 7.66 -15.52 -12.02
N THR A 153 6.48 -15.12 -11.61
CA THR A 153 5.37 -14.73 -12.47
C THR A 153 4.81 -13.40 -11.99
N LYS A 154 4.32 -12.59 -12.91
CA LYS A 154 3.81 -11.26 -12.63
C LYS A 154 2.37 -11.10 -13.13
N THR A 155 1.64 -10.25 -12.46
CA THR A 155 0.32 -9.79 -12.88
C THR A 155 0.47 -8.41 -13.49
N PHE A 156 -0.51 -7.94 -14.23
CA PHE A 156 -0.51 -6.55 -14.73
C PHE A 156 -0.81 -5.51 -13.64
N TYR A 157 -0.68 -5.88 -12.36
CA TYR A 157 -0.98 -5.03 -11.22
C TYR A 157 0.07 -5.22 -10.12
N ALA A 158 0.98 -4.26 -9.97
CA ALA A 158 1.94 -4.26 -8.87
C ALA A 158 1.25 -3.77 -7.58
N CYS A 159 0.86 -4.70 -6.72
CA CYS A 159 0.14 -4.40 -5.47
C CYS A 159 0.94 -3.45 -4.57
N GLU A 160 2.26 -3.60 -4.57
CA GLU A 160 3.19 -2.77 -3.84
C GLU A 160 3.00 -1.29 -4.20
N LEU A 161 2.96 -0.98 -5.49
CA LEU A 161 2.77 0.38 -5.97
C LEU A 161 1.37 0.93 -5.68
N ALA A 162 0.34 0.08 -5.71
CA ALA A 162 -1.02 0.48 -5.32
C ALA A 162 -1.11 0.86 -3.84
N ILE A 163 -0.41 0.12 -2.98
CA ILE A 163 -0.31 0.41 -1.55
C ILE A 163 0.42 1.74 -1.35
N LEU A 164 1.51 1.98 -2.08
CA LEU A 164 2.29 3.21 -1.98
C LEU A 164 1.47 4.45 -2.38
N ILE A 165 0.73 4.36 -3.47
CA ILE A 165 -0.17 5.44 -3.92
C ILE A 165 -1.28 5.71 -2.89
N THR A 166 -1.87 4.65 -2.32
CA THR A 166 -2.87 4.75 -1.26
C THR A 166 -2.31 5.47 -0.02
N ALA A 167 -1.10 5.11 0.40
CA ALA A 167 -0.41 5.76 1.52
C ALA A 167 -0.11 7.25 1.23
N ALA A 168 0.29 7.58 0.00
CA ALA A 168 0.52 8.97 -0.40
C ALA A 168 -0.78 9.80 -0.32
N PHE A 169 -1.89 9.28 -0.82
CA PHE A 169 -3.18 9.97 -0.73
C PHE A 169 -3.70 10.09 0.70
N GLU A 170 -3.41 9.12 1.57
CA GLU A 170 -3.74 9.26 3.00
C GLU A 170 -2.99 10.43 3.63
N TRP A 171 -1.69 10.58 3.37
CA TRP A 171 -0.92 11.75 3.82
C TRP A 171 -1.49 13.07 3.31
N LYS A 172 -1.91 13.12 2.04
CA LYS A 172 -2.60 14.29 1.50
C LYS A 172 -3.87 14.62 2.28
N ARG A 173 -4.66 13.61 2.65
CA ARG A 173 -5.89 13.76 3.43
C ARG A 173 -5.65 14.13 4.89
N LEU A 174 -4.50 13.76 5.44
CA LEU A 174 -4.05 14.21 6.75
C LEU A 174 -3.45 15.63 6.73
N GLY A 175 -3.47 16.31 5.58
CA GLY A 175 -2.96 17.67 5.41
C GLY A 175 -1.45 17.76 5.21
N ASN A 176 -0.76 16.65 5.04
CA ASN A 176 0.69 16.65 4.88
C ASN A 176 1.10 16.51 3.40
N ASN A 177 1.20 17.64 2.71
CA ASN A 177 1.57 17.69 1.29
C ASN A 177 3.02 17.24 1.04
N ILE A 178 3.92 17.43 1.99
CA ILE A 178 5.33 17.03 1.81
C ILE A 178 5.40 15.50 1.71
N PHE A 179 4.79 14.78 2.65
CA PHE A 179 4.77 13.33 2.61
C PHE A 179 3.97 12.76 1.43
N PHE A 180 2.91 13.45 0.99
CA PHE A 180 2.25 13.11 -0.27
C PHE A 180 3.24 13.10 -1.45
N TRP A 181 4.01 14.18 -1.64
CA TRP A 181 4.95 14.26 -2.75
C TRP A 181 6.11 13.28 -2.60
N ILE A 182 6.60 13.02 -1.39
CA ILE A 182 7.59 11.97 -1.14
C ILE A 182 7.04 10.62 -1.63
N GLY A 183 5.80 10.27 -1.30
CA GLY A 183 5.16 9.03 -1.77
C GLY A 183 5.04 8.95 -3.29
N ILE A 184 4.69 10.05 -3.96
CA ILE A 184 4.63 10.11 -5.43
C ILE A 184 6.03 9.91 -6.05
N VAL A 185 7.05 10.56 -5.51
CA VAL A 185 8.43 10.38 -5.99
C VAL A 185 8.91 8.95 -5.78
N LEU A 186 8.66 8.36 -4.61
CA LEU A 186 8.99 6.96 -4.33
C LEU A 186 8.26 6.01 -5.28
N TYR A 187 7.00 6.26 -5.63
CA TYR A 187 6.24 5.48 -6.60
C TYR A 187 6.95 5.41 -7.96
N PHE A 188 7.42 6.54 -8.48
CA PHE A 188 8.13 6.56 -9.76
C PHE A 188 9.53 5.95 -9.67
N ILE A 189 10.25 6.15 -8.56
CA ILE A 189 11.56 5.55 -8.34
C ILE A 189 11.43 4.02 -8.29
N GLU A 190 10.51 3.50 -7.47
CA GLU A 190 10.29 2.07 -7.33
C GLU A 190 9.82 1.45 -8.64
N GLY A 191 8.87 2.10 -9.33
CA GLY A 191 8.41 1.67 -10.65
C GLY A 191 9.55 1.61 -11.68
N TYR A 192 10.43 2.61 -11.73
CA TYR A 192 11.60 2.61 -12.59
C TYR A 192 12.56 1.46 -12.27
N ILE A 193 12.83 1.23 -11.00
CA ILE A 193 13.71 0.16 -10.54
C ILE A 193 13.10 -1.20 -10.90
N MET A 194 11.81 -1.41 -10.69
CA MET A 194 11.11 -2.64 -11.09
C MET A 194 11.25 -2.92 -12.61
N ILE A 195 11.17 -1.89 -13.46
CA ILE A 195 11.42 -2.03 -14.91
C ILE A 195 12.88 -2.34 -15.20
N ALA A 196 13.81 -1.63 -14.56
CA ALA A 196 15.24 -1.82 -14.79
C ALA A 196 15.73 -3.22 -14.41
N PHE A 197 15.16 -3.83 -13.38
CA PHE A 197 15.41 -5.21 -12.95
C PHE A 197 14.56 -6.26 -13.70
N ARG A 198 13.72 -5.85 -14.66
CA ARG A 198 12.76 -6.72 -15.37
C ARG A 198 11.74 -7.38 -14.42
N ALA A 199 11.51 -6.78 -13.27
CA ALA A 199 10.55 -7.30 -12.29
C ALA A 199 9.10 -7.11 -12.73
N HIS A 200 8.80 -6.03 -13.43
CA HIS A 200 7.48 -5.65 -13.91
C HIS A 200 7.53 -5.03 -15.31
N PHE A 201 6.41 -5.13 -16.02
CA PHE A 201 6.16 -4.43 -17.26
C PHE A 201 5.67 -3.01 -16.98
N ILE A 202 5.74 -2.12 -17.95
CA ILE A 202 5.29 -0.73 -17.79
C ILE A 202 3.81 -0.65 -17.41
N ILE A 203 2.97 -1.54 -17.91
CA ILE A 203 1.55 -1.59 -17.59
C ILE A 203 1.31 -1.93 -16.11
N ASP A 204 2.19 -2.78 -15.53
CA ASP A 204 2.12 -3.16 -14.11
C ASP A 204 2.44 -1.99 -13.18
N ILE A 205 3.11 -0.95 -13.72
CA ILE A 205 3.41 0.27 -12.98
C ILE A 205 2.22 1.24 -13.06
N PHE A 206 1.67 1.47 -14.26
CA PHE A 206 0.59 2.44 -14.42
C PHE A 206 -0.75 1.97 -13.87
N SER A 207 -1.11 0.69 -14.06
CA SER A 207 -2.40 0.16 -13.61
C SER A 207 -2.65 0.34 -12.10
N PRO A 208 -1.68 0.06 -11.19
CA PRO A 208 -1.89 0.30 -9.76
C PRO A 208 -2.00 1.78 -9.40
N GLY A 209 -1.35 2.67 -10.14
CA GLY A 209 -1.48 4.12 -9.95
C GLY A 209 -2.91 4.58 -10.14
N PHE A 210 -3.54 4.17 -11.25
CA PHE A 210 -4.93 4.52 -11.56
C PHE A 210 -5.91 3.78 -10.65
N LEU A 211 -5.77 2.47 -10.53
CA LEU A 211 -6.74 1.65 -9.80
C LEU A 211 -6.64 1.89 -8.29
N GLY A 212 -5.43 2.01 -7.74
CA GLY A 212 -5.22 2.32 -6.32
C GLY A 212 -5.79 3.70 -5.95
N HIS A 213 -5.58 4.71 -6.81
CA HIS A 213 -6.22 6.01 -6.63
C HIS A 213 -7.75 5.94 -6.74
N TYR A 214 -8.27 5.24 -7.74
CA TYR A 214 -9.72 5.08 -7.92
C TYR A 214 -10.36 4.39 -6.71
N LEU A 215 -9.76 3.31 -6.21
CA LEU A 215 -10.26 2.62 -5.02
C LEU A 215 -10.24 3.54 -3.79
N PHE A 216 -9.20 4.36 -3.63
CA PHE A 216 -9.12 5.32 -2.54
C PHE A 216 -10.27 6.33 -2.58
N VAL A 217 -10.56 6.90 -3.75
CA VAL A 217 -11.67 7.85 -3.95
C VAL A 217 -13.02 7.16 -3.76
N LEU A 218 -13.18 5.95 -4.27
CA LEU A 218 -14.41 5.16 -4.14
C LEU A 218 -14.74 4.87 -2.67
N VAL A 219 -13.75 4.40 -1.90
CA VAL A 219 -13.91 4.14 -0.46
C VAL A 219 -14.26 5.43 0.28
N GLU A 220 -13.59 6.54 -0.04
CA GLU A 220 -13.90 7.85 0.56
C GLU A 220 -15.35 8.25 0.30
N TYR A 221 -15.81 8.12 -0.93
CA TYR A 221 -17.19 8.44 -1.31
C TYR A 221 -18.22 7.62 -0.51
N TYR A 222 -18.03 6.29 -0.43
CA TYR A 222 -18.95 5.43 0.30
C TYR A 222 -18.93 5.67 1.80
N LEU A 223 -17.76 5.89 2.40
CA LEU A 223 -17.67 6.23 3.82
C LEU A 223 -18.36 7.55 4.15
N GLN A 224 -18.21 8.57 3.31
CA GLN A 224 -18.91 9.84 3.50
C GLN A 224 -20.44 9.67 3.39
N LYS A 225 -20.91 8.85 2.45
CA LYS A 225 -22.35 8.57 2.28
C LYS A 225 -22.93 7.85 3.50
N ILE A 226 -22.23 6.85 4.05
CA ILE A 226 -22.66 6.11 5.25
C ILE A 226 -22.73 7.07 6.45
N LEU A 227 -21.67 7.83 6.70
CA LEU A 227 -21.62 8.77 7.83
C LEU A 227 -22.69 9.88 7.74
N LYS A 228 -23.00 10.32 6.52
CA LYS A 228 -24.09 11.29 6.31
C LYS A 228 -25.46 10.70 6.64
N ASN A 229 -25.71 9.45 6.25
CA ASN A 229 -26.98 8.78 6.55
C ASN A 229 -27.14 8.53 8.05
N GLU A 230 -26.09 8.11 8.77
CA GLU A 230 -26.12 7.94 10.24
C GLU A 230 -26.44 9.25 10.97
N ASN A 231 -25.88 10.38 10.54
CA ASN A 231 -26.18 11.69 11.15
C ASN A 231 -27.65 12.09 10.93
N ILE A 232 -28.23 11.79 9.77
CA ILE A 232 -29.65 12.05 9.48
C ILE A 232 -30.55 11.22 10.41
N ASP A 233 -30.20 9.94 10.63
CA ASP A 233 -30.97 9.06 11.52
C ASP A 233 -30.90 9.51 12.97
N ILE A 234 -29.73 9.93 13.44
CA ILE A 234 -29.55 10.47 14.81
C ILE A 234 -30.35 11.76 14.99
N ASP A 235 -30.38 12.66 14.03
CA ASP A 235 -31.15 13.89 14.09
C ASP A 235 -32.67 13.64 14.08
N ASN A 236 -33.12 12.64 13.32
CA ASN A 236 -34.51 12.21 13.33
C ASN A 236 -34.93 11.58 14.65
N LEU A 237 -34.06 10.76 15.25
CA LEU A 237 -34.29 10.17 16.59
C LEU A 237 -34.35 11.24 17.69
N LYS A 238 -33.50 12.28 17.63
CA LYS A 238 -33.54 13.42 18.56
C LYS A 238 -34.84 14.21 18.44
N LYS A 239 -35.31 14.45 17.20
CA LYS A 239 -36.58 15.15 16.95
C LYS A 239 -37.78 14.36 17.49
N MET A 240 -37.78 13.03 17.35
CA MET A 240 -38.84 12.17 17.91
C MET A 240 -38.87 12.15 19.44
N LYS A 241 -37.70 12.29 20.13
CA LYS A 241 -37.63 12.36 21.59
C LYS A 241 -38.07 13.70 22.18
N ILE A 242 -38.12 14.77 21.39
CA ILE A 242 -38.55 16.10 21.84
C ILE A 242 -40.07 16.29 21.66
N SER A 243 -40.74 15.39 20.94
CA SER A 243 -42.19 15.45 20.66
C SER A 243 -43.02 14.59 21.61
N VAL A 244 -42.44 14.07 22.70
CA VAL A 244 -43.10 13.35 23.82
C VAL A 244 -42.93 14.18 25.09
#